data_d9a22f1bd5e8895c990d94c152ad882a
#
_entry.id   d9a22f1bd5e8895c990d94c152ad882a
#
_cell.length_a   1.000
_cell.length_b   1.000
_cell.length_c   1.000
_cell.angle_alpha   90.00
_cell.angle_beta   90.00
_cell.angle_gamma   90.00
#
_symmetry.space_group_name_H-M   'P 1'
#
loop_
_entity.id
_entity.type
_entity.pdbx_description
1 polymer ?
#
loop_
_entity_poly.entity_id
_entity_poly.type
_entity_poly.pdbx_seq_one_letter_code
_entity_poly.pdbx_strand_id
1 'polypeptide(L)'
;MRIIGCSICRTLVWPAAAMVALLLLCRPVLADERFTASALAEGIWAVAGPAGNTLVAQDSEGLILLEGVPAAHAEEYLDFVRTLSGEARIRALVNTHWHPESAGLNASLASSETAVIAHFNTRQWLASTIRQRGDTILHTPVPETALPDTTFRDSYSLPFREGSIELGYLLHAHTDGDIYAWFPEQNILFTGPIVRADDWNAVDESSNGFVGGMMDGLHTLNALINADSVVVPAAGKVLDKAGFETLLSMYQGLFDAMVEELRKAHSAEEMLVANPARGLMPEWGSAERFLDQGFRSFYGHLRSTRHVGVMP
;
A
#
# COMPACT_ATOMS: atom_id res chain seq x y z
N MET A 1 56.25 -9.67 73.18
CA MET A 1 56.96 -10.99 72.99
C MET A 1 56.00 -11.86 72.15
N ARG A 2 56.47 -12.34 70.98
CA ARG A 2 55.88 -13.33 70.06
C ARG A 2 54.55 -12.93 69.37
N ILE A 3 54.51 -12.52 68.12
CA ILE A 3 54.68 -13.16 66.82
C ILE A 3 54.07 -14.55 66.69
N ILE A 4 53.18 -14.71 65.71
CA ILE A 4 52.87 -15.82 64.81
C ILE A 4 51.39 -15.68 64.46
N GLY A 5 50.85 -15.75 63.27
CA GLY A 5 51.35 -16.15 62.02
C GLY A 5 50.23 -16.29 61.04
N CYS A 6 50.56 -16.02 59.86
CA CYS A 6 50.10 -16.61 58.62
C CYS A 6 48.68 -17.16 58.50
N SER A 7 47.88 -16.59 57.65
CA SER A 7 46.73 -17.27 57.08
C SER A 7 46.56 -16.99 55.60
N ILE A 8 46.53 -18.04 54.91
CA ILE A 8 46.47 -18.36 53.52
C ILE A 8 45.32 -17.63 52.80
N CYS A 9 45.66 -16.72 51.90
CA CYS A 9 44.72 -16.16 50.92
C CYS A 9 44.47 -17.20 49.80
N ARG A 10 43.34 -17.86 49.80
CA ARG A 10 42.88 -18.69 48.66
C ARG A 10 42.20 -17.79 47.68
N THR A 11 42.87 -17.51 46.59
CA THR A 11 42.28 -16.91 45.40
C THR A 11 41.35 -17.88 44.71
N LEU A 12 40.05 -17.66 44.78
CA LEU A 12 39.05 -18.28 43.90
C LEU A 12 39.19 -17.66 42.53
N VAL A 13 39.71 -18.38 41.59
CA VAL A 13 39.65 -18.05 40.16
C VAL A 13 38.27 -18.50 39.66
N TRP A 14 37.40 -17.56 39.35
CA TRP A 14 36.16 -17.81 38.59
C TRP A 14 36.51 -17.87 37.11
N PRO A 15 35.99 -18.84 36.36
CA PRO A 15 36.16 -18.86 34.92
C PRO A 15 35.32 -17.71 34.32
N ALA A 16 35.94 -16.90 33.52
CA ALA A 16 35.28 -15.88 32.69
C ALA A 16 34.34 -16.59 31.69
N ALA A 17 33.08 -16.66 32.00
CA ALA A 17 32.07 -17.00 31.02
C ALA A 17 32.05 -15.88 29.96
N ALA A 18 32.46 -16.21 28.75
CA ALA A 18 32.39 -15.34 27.60
C ALA A 18 30.91 -15.07 27.30
N MET A 19 30.45 -13.92 27.73
CA MET A 19 29.17 -13.35 27.34
C MET A 19 29.34 -12.80 25.91
N VAL A 20 29.03 -13.63 24.92
CA VAL A 20 28.88 -13.19 23.54
C VAL A 20 27.64 -12.29 23.50
N ALA A 21 27.86 -11.00 23.68
CA ALA A 21 26.83 -10.01 23.37
C ALA A 21 26.64 -10.01 21.86
N LEU A 22 25.52 -10.59 21.43
CA LEU A 22 25.01 -10.46 20.07
C LEU A 22 24.59 -9.00 19.90
N LEU A 23 25.54 -8.15 19.55
CA LEU A 23 25.27 -6.80 19.05
C LEU A 23 24.54 -6.99 17.72
N LEU A 24 23.22 -6.96 17.76
CA LEU A 24 22.39 -6.59 16.63
C LEU A 24 22.87 -5.21 16.19
N LEU A 25 23.78 -5.20 15.23
CA LEU A 25 24.16 -4.01 14.50
C LEU A 25 22.91 -3.53 13.75
N CYS A 26 22.09 -2.71 14.40
CA CYS A 26 21.23 -1.78 13.70
C CYS A 26 22.16 -0.91 12.84
N ARG A 27 22.39 -1.32 11.58
CA ARG A 27 23.01 -0.45 10.60
C ARG A 27 22.05 0.73 10.44
N PRO A 28 22.51 1.99 10.63
CA PRO A 28 21.72 3.11 10.18
C PRO A 28 21.52 2.91 8.68
N VAL A 29 20.28 2.73 8.27
CA VAL A 29 19.90 2.88 6.87
C VAL A 29 20.27 4.31 6.52
N LEU A 30 21.12 4.49 5.52
CA LEU A 30 21.45 5.81 5.00
C LEU A 30 20.11 6.38 4.49
N ALA A 31 19.54 7.30 5.24
CA ALA A 31 18.36 8.02 4.83
C ALA A 31 18.80 8.96 3.69
N ASP A 32 18.40 8.67 2.49
CA ASP A 32 18.12 9.73 1.54
C ASP A 32 16.97 10.54 2.14
N GLU A 33 17.01 11.86 2.13
CA GLU A 33 15.98 12.69 2.78
C GLU A 33 14.55 12.42 2.27
N ARG A 34 14.41 11.73 1.14
CA ARG A 34 13.12 11.44 0.48
C ARG A 34 12.56 10.05 0.70
N PHE A 35 13.43 9.04 0.85
CA PHE A 35 12.99 7.66 1.05
C PHE A 35 13.53 7.12 2.37
N THR A 36 12.68 6.42 3.11
CA THR A 36 13.07 5.74 4.36
C THR A 36 12.55 4.33 4.35
N ALA A 37 13.36 3.35 4.76
CA ALA A 37 12.97 1.96 4.81
C ALA A 37 12.81 1.47 6.25
N SER A 38 11.75 0.70 6.47
CA SER A 38 11.51 -0.06 7.70
C SER A 38 11.52 -1.55 7.36
N ALA A 39 12.39 -2.33 8.00
CA ALA A 39 12.39 -3.78 7.84
C ALA A 39 11.13 -4.37 8.50
N LEU A 40 10.37 -5.17 7.75
CA LEU A 40 9.18 -5.87 8.23
C LEU A 40 9.49 -7.32 8.56
N ALA A 41 10.32 -7.96 7.75
CA ALA A 41 10.85 -9.29 7.91
C ALA A 41 12.22 -9.38 7.23
N GLU A 42 12.91 -10.51 7.32
CA GLU A 42 14.15 -10.72 6.57
C GLU A 42 13.90 -10.54 5.06
N GLY A 43 14.64 -9.62 4.42
CA GLY A 43 14.50 -9.33 2.99
C GLY A 43 13.17 -8.70 2.57
N ILE A 44 12.40 -8.14 3.50
CA ILE A 44 11.15 -7.42 3.19
C ILE A 44 11.15 -6.07 3.90
N TRP A 45 10.98 -5.00 3.14
CA TRP A 45 10.99 -3.63 3.62
C TRP A 45 9.77 -2.85 3.14
N ALA A 46 9.14 -2.12 4.04
CA ALA A 46 8.29 -1.01 3.66
C ALA A 46 9.17 0.22 3.41
N VAL A 47 8.99 0.88 2.29
CA VAL A 47 9.72 2.08 1.91
C VAL A 47 8.74 3.24 1.82
N ALA A 48 8.85 4.19 2.76
CA ALA A 48 8.07 5.41 2.74
C ALA A 48 8.77 6.43 1.82
N GLY A 49 7.99 7.07 0.96
CA GLY A 49 8.47 8.07 0.00
C GLY A 49 7.48 9.23 -0.20
N PRO A 50 7.80 10.19 -1.06
CA PRO A 50 6.99 11.42 -1.26
C PRO A 50 5.56 11.16 -1.74
N ALA A 51 5.32 10.04 -2.43
CA ALA A 51 4.01 9.71 -2.99
C ALA A 51 3.26 8.62 -2.21
N GLY A 52 3.88 8.08 -1.17
CA GLY A 52 3.32 7.01 -0.35
C GLY A 52 4.32 5.90 -0.05
N ASN A 53 3.80 4.76 0.35
CA ASN A 53 4.60 3.58 0.68
C ASN A 53 4.70 2.64 -0.53
N THR A 54 5.88 2.06 -0.69
CA THR A 54 6.11 0.90 -1.55
C THR A 54 6.61 -0.26 -0.68
N LEU A 55 6.64 -1.47 -1.23
CA LEU A 55 7.22 -2.60 -0.54
C LEU A 55 8.27 -3.26 -1.43
N VAL A 56 9.44 -3.53 -0.85
CA VAL A 56 10.55 -4.25 -1.49
C VAL A 56 10.66 -5.62 -0.86
N ALA A 57 10.54 -6.68 -1.66
CA ALA A 57 10.70 -8.06 -1.21
C ALA A 57 11.83 -8.74 -2.00
N GLN A 58 12.77 -9.38 -1.29
CA GLN A 58 13.94 -10.04 -1.84
C GLN A 58 13.92 -11.54 -1.55
N ASP A 59 14.20 -12.32 -2.58
CA ASP A 59 14.49 -13.74 -2.47
C ASP A 59 15.77 -14.11 -3.27
N SER A 60 16.03 -15.40 -3.44
CA SER A 60 17.18 -15.90 -4.19
C SER A 60 17.11 -15.62 -5.70
N GLU A 61 15.93 -15.32 -6.25
CA GLU A 61 15.72 -15.06 -7.67
C GLU A 61 15.81 -13.56 -8.01
N GLY A 62 15.71 -12.68 -7.01
CA GLY A 62 15.81 -11.24 -7.16
C GLY A 62 14.82 -10.45 -6.32
N LEU A 63 14.44 -9.28 -6.81
CA LEU A 63 13.54 -8.35 -6.15
C LEU A 63 12.15 -8.38 -6.77
N ILE A 64 11.16 -8.28 -5.92
CA ILE A 64 9.78 -7.92 -6.24
C ILE A 64 9.52 -6.55 -5.62
N LEU A 65 9.07 -5.61 -6.43
CA LEU A 65 8.61 -4.30 -5.98
C LEU A 65 7.08 -4.30 -6.00
N LEU A 66 6.46 -3.95 -4.89
CA LEU A 66 5.02 -3.68 -4.83
C LEU A 66 4.84 -2.17 -4.77
N GLU A 67 4.14 -1.63 -5.71
CA GLU A 67 3.99 -0.22 -5.99
C GLU A 67 5.24 0.40 -6.64
N GLY A 68 5.01 1.34 -7.54
CA GLY A 68 6.06 2.17 -8.07
C GLY A 68 6.20 3.49 -7.32
N VAL A 69 6.73 4.45 -8.04
CA VAL A 69 6.80 5.87 -7.64
C VAL A 69 6.51 6.71 -8.89
N PRO A 70 6.12 8.00 -8.74
CA PRO A 70 6.02 8.90 -9.90
C PRO A 70 7.33 8.92 -10.70
N ALA A 71 7.23 8.99 -12.03
CA ALA A 71 8.38 8.92 -12.92
C ALA A 71 9.51 9.90 -12.60
N ALA A 72 9.16 11.07 -12.02
CA ALA A 72 10.13 12.08 -11.59
C ALA A 72 11.04 11.62 -10.44
N HIS A 73 10.67 10.56 -9.73
CA HIS A 73 11.43 9.98 -8.61
C HIS A 73 12.00 8.60 -8.92
N ALA A 74 11.82 8.10 -10.15
CA ALA A 74 12.16 6.72 -10.51
C ALA A 74 13.66 6.40 -10.29
N GLU A 75 14.55 7.24 -10.78
CA GLU A 75 16.00 7.04 -10.65
C GLU A 75 16.43 7.02 -9.18
N GLU A 76 16.03 8.03 -8.42
CA GLU A 76 16.32 8.17 -6.99
C GLU A 76 15.80 6.99 -6.17
N TYR A 77 14.57 6.53 -6.49
CA TYR A 77 13.99 5.36 -5.85
C TYR A 77 14.76 4.07 -6.16
N LEU A 78 15.13 3.84 -7.42
CA LEU A 78 15.91 2.67 -7.81
C LEU A 78 17.30 2.65 -7.17
N ASP A 79 17.93 3.82 -7.05
CA ASP A 79 19.21 3.96 -6.33
C ASP A 79 19.03 3.64 -4.84
N PHE A 80 17.96 4.14 -4.22
CA PHE A 80 17.64 3.81 -2.83
C PHE A 80 17.41 2.30 -2.65
N VAL A 81 16.63 1.65 -3.53
CA VAL A 81 16.38 0.19 -3.48
C VAL A 81 17.71 -0.59 -3.55
N ARG A 82 18.68 -0.16 -4.37
CA ARG A 82 20.02 -0.79 -4.42
C ARG A 82 20.75 -0.69 -3.08
N THR A 83 20.54 0.35 -2.29
CA THR A 83 21.15 0.45 -0.95
C THR A 83 20.61 -0.62 0.01
N LEU A 84 19.38 -1.08 -0.19
CA LEU A 84 18.74 -2.11 0.66
C LEU A 84 19.13 -3.53 0.23
N SER A 85 19.20 -3.76 -1.08
CA SER A 85 19.24 -5.10 -1.67
C SER A 85 20.56 -5.43 -2.40
N GLY A 86 21.49 -4.46 -2.50
CA GLY A 86 22.66 -4.56 -3.37
C GLY A 86 22.26 -4.56 -4.85
N GLU A 87 23.03 -5.23 -5.68
CA GLU A 87 22.81 -5.32 -7.14
C GLU A 87 21.82 -6.44 -7.55
N ALA A 88 20.88 -6.80 -6.67
CA ALA A 88 19.88 -7.80 -6.98
C ALA A 88 18.98 -7.33 -8.13
N ARG A 89 18.71 -8.22 -9.09
CA ARG A 89 17.84 -7.94 -10.23
C ARG A 89 16.40 -7.73 -9.79
N ILE A 90 15.73 -6.71 -10.29
CA ILE A 90 14.28 -6.56 -10.15
C ILE A 90 13.62 -7.52 -11.13
N ARG A 91 12.97 -8.57 -10.62
CA ARG A 91 12.30 -9.59 -11.44
C ARG A 91 10.81 -9.31 -11.65
N ALA A 92 10.19 -8.55 -10.75
CA ALA A 92 8.80 -8.15 -10.90
C ALA A 92 8.54 -6.76 -10.29
N LEU A 93 7.66 -6.00 -10.93
CA LEU A 93 7.00 -4.81 -10.41
C LEU A 93 5.51 -5.06 -10.42
N VAL A 94 4.85 -4.87 -9.29
CA VAL A 94 3.39 -5.00 -9.17
C VAL A 94 2.79 -3.61 -9.05
N ASN A 95 1.96 -3.20 -10.02
CA ASN A 95 1.18 -1.99 -9.91
C ASN A 95 -0.16 -2.31 -9.25
N THR A 96 -0.44 -1.67 -8.11
CA THR A 96 -1.70 -1.91 -7.41
C THR A 96 -2.89 -1.21 -8.07
N HIS A 97 -2.63 -0.16 -8.85
CA HIS A 97 -3.60 0.56 -9.65
C HIS A 97 -2.89 1.36 -10.77
N TRP A 98 -3.60 2.21 -11.52
CA TRP A 98 -3.06 2.86 -12.71
C TRP A 98 -2.42 4.24 -12.45
N HIS A 99 -2.59 4.88 -11.29
CA HIS A 99 -2.10 6.22 -11.03
C HIS A 99 -0.55 6.29 -11.03
N PRO A 100 0.01 7.51 -11.21
CA PRO A 100 1.46 7.70 -11.36
C PRO A 100 2.29 7.19 -10.17
N GLU A 101 1.75 7.22 -8.96
CA GLU A 101 2.40 6.69 -7.75
C GLU A 101 2.58 5.18 -7.80
N SER A 102 1.72 4.47 -8.54
CA SER A 102 1.80 3.03 -8.74
C SER A 102 2.57 2.66 -10.01
N ALA A 103 2.25 3.31 -11.13
CA ALA A 103 2.71 2.89 -12.45
C ALA A 103 3.86 3.75 -13.02
N GLY A 104 4.25 4.83 -12.35
CA GLY A 104 5.25 5.76 -12.89
C GLY A 104 6.66 5.17 -13.04
N LEU A 105 6.97 4.06 -12.36
CA LEU A 105 8.23 3.34 -12.48
C LEU A 105 8.32 2.46 -13.72
N ASN A 106 7.17 2.08 -14.34
CA ASN A 106 7.11 1.12 -15.43
C ASN A 106 8.06 1.45 -16.59
N ALA A 107 8.07 2.71 -17.02
CA ALA A 107 8.91 3.15 -18.14
C ALA A 107 10.42 3.00 -17.86
N SER A 108 10.84 3.17 -16.62
CA SER A 108 12.25 3.02 -16.22
C SER A 108 12.71 1.56 -16.22
N LEU A 109 11.78 0.61 -16.13
CA LEU A 109 12.04 -0.83 -16.17
C LEU A 109 11.72 -1.48 -17.53
N ALA A 110 11.19 -0.72 -18.49
CA ALA A 110 10.74 -1.23 -19.78
C ALA A 110 11.81 -1.95 -20.64
N SER A 111 13.10 -1.65 -20.44
CA SER A 111 14.22 -2.28 -21.11
C SER A 111 14.86 -3.44 -20.35
N SER A 112 14.37 -3.72 -19.13
CA SER A 112 14.84 -4.81 -18.28
C SER A 112 14.01 -6.08 -18.48
N GLU A 113 14.46 -7.19 -17.95
CA GLU A 113 13.69 -8.45 -17.89
C GLU A 113 12.71 -8.47 -16.70
N THR A 114 12.22 -7.31 -16.29
CA THR A 114 11.27 -7.17 -15.17
C THR A 114 9.86 -7.41 -15.67
N ALA A 115 9.15 -8.37 -15.11
CA ALA A 115 7.72 -8.55 -15.35
C ALA A 115 6.92 -7.43 -14.66
N VAL A 116 6.05 -6.73 -15.39
CA VAL A 116 5.14 -5.75 -14.83
C VAL A 116 3.76 -6.37 -14.70
N ILE A 117 3.32 -6.57 -13.45
CA ILE A 117 2.10 -7.30 -13.09
C ILE A 117 1.04 -6.33 -12.61
N ALA A 118 -0.19 -6.44 -13.10
CA ALA A 118 -1.30 -5.61 -12.66
C ALA A 118 -2.66 -6.28 -12.90
N HIS A 119 -3.73 -5.69 -12.35
CA HIS A 119 -5.07 -6.04 -12.79
C HIS A 119 -5.30 -5.64 -14.26
N PHE A 120 -6.14 -6.40 -14.97
CA PHE A 120 -6.47 -6.15 -16.38
C PHE A 120 -6.95 -4.72 -16.62
N ASN A 121 -7.81 -4.18 -15.75
CA ASN A 121 -8.34 -2.82 -15.89
C ASN A 121 -7.24 -1.76 -15.72
N THR A 122 -6.28 -1.97 -14.83
CA THR A 122 -5.09 -1.09 -14.66
C THR A 122 -4.35 -0.94 -15.99
N ARG A 123 -4.11 -2.06 -16.71
CA ARG A 123 -3.50 -1.99 -18.05
C ARG A 123 -4.37 -1.23 -19.05
N GLN A 124 -5.70 -1.40 -19.02
CA GLN A 124 -6.62 -0.68 -19.90
C GLN A 124 -6.59 0.83 -19.66
N TRP A 125 -6.57 1.26 -18.39
CA TRP A 125 -6.45 2.67 -18.05
C TRP A 125 -5.12 3.26 -18.53
N LEU A 126 -4.00 2.59 -18.28
CA LEU A 126 -2.67 3.01 -18.74
C LEU A 126 -2.58 3.11 -20.27
N ALA A 127 -3.30 2.28 -21.01
CA ALA A 127 -3.37 2.31 -22.47
C ALA A 127 -4.37 3.32 -23.04
N SER A 128 -5.10 4.05 -22.19
CA SER A 128 -6.22 4.91 -22.59
C SER A 128 -5.95 6.39 -22.35
N THR A 129 -6.62 7.26 -23.11
CA THR A 129 -6.70 8.68 -22.77
C THR A 129 -7.85 8.91 -21.78
N ILE A 130 -7.53 9.39 -20.58
CA ILE A 130 -8.51 9.69 -19.54
C ILE A 130 -8.79 11.20 -19.56
N ARG A 131 -10.08 11.57 -19.62
CA ARG A 131 -10.55 12.95 -19.65
C ARG A 131 -11.46 13.22 -18.46
N GLN A 132 -11.26 14.36 -17.84
CA GLN A 132 -12.20 14.92 -16.86
C GLN A 132 -13.32 15.70 -17.60
N ARG A 133 -14.45 15.91 -16.92
CA ARG A 133 -15.49 16.84 -17.42
C ARG A 133 -14.87 18.17 -17.82
N GLY A 134 -15.18 18.65 -19.03
CA GLY A 134 -14.62 19.90 -19.58
C GLY A 134 -13.37 19.68 -20.44
N ASP A 135 -13.16 18.48 -20.97
CA ASP A 135 -12.08 18.09 -21.90
C ASP A 135 -10.65 18.19 -21.34
N THR A 136 -10.47 18.40 -20.04
CA THR A 136 -9.15 18.31 -19.42
C THR A 136 -8.63 16.89 -19.51
N ILE A 137 -7.48 16.68 -20.15
CA ILE A 137 -6.80 15.39 -20.20
C ILE A 137 -6.12 15.16 -18.85
N LEU A 138 -6.53 14.12 -18.13
CA LEU A 138 -5.92 13.68 -16.87
C LEU A 138 -4.77 12.72 -17.10
N HIS A 139 -4.89 11.89 -18.17
CA HIS A 139 -3.89 10.89 -18.51
C HIS A 139 -3.83 10.71 -20.03
N THR A 140 -2.64 10.48 -20.55
CA THR A 140 -2.40 10.05 -21.92
C THR A 140 -1.81 8.65 -21.91
N PRO A 141 -2.08 7.80 -22.94
CA PRO A 141 -1.55 6.47 -23.00
C PRO A 141 -0.03 6.43 -22.79
N VAL A 142 0.43 5.54 -21.94
CA VAL A 142 1.86 5.28 -21.81
C VAL A 142 2.37 4.45 -23.03
N PRO A 143 3.67 4.50 -23.36
CA PRO A 143 4.24 3.61 -24.38
C PRO A 143 3.92 2.15 -24.09
N GLU A 144 3.74 1.34 -25.15
CA GLU A 144 3.39 -0.08 -24.99
C GLU A 144 4.42 -0.85 -24.14
N THR A 145 5.69 -0.47 -24.23
CA THR A 145 6.78 -1.03 -23.42
C THR A 145 6.68 -0.73 -21.93
N ALA A 146 5.87 0.24 -21.54
CA ALA A 146 5.62 0.61 -20.13
C ALA A 146 4.26 0.09 -19.62
N LEU A 147 3.50 -0.62 -20.46
CA LEU A 147 2.27 -1.29 -20.04
C LEU A 147 2.59 -2.56 -19.27
N PRO A 148 1.78 -2.95 -18.27
CA PRO A 148 1.88 -4.27 -17.65
C PRO A 148 1.84 -5.39 -18.69
N ASP A 149 2.82 -6.29 -18.65
CA ASP A 149 2.91 -7.45 -19.57
C ASP A 149 2.14 -8.65 -19.03
N THR A 150 1.99 -8.74 -17.71
CA THR A 150 1.27 -9.80 -17.02
C THR A 150 0.03 -9.24 -16.35
N THR A 151 -1.16 -9.71 -16.76
CA THR A 151 -2.42 -9.22 -16.19
C THR A 151 -3.32 -10.37 -15.74
N PHE A 152 -4.12 -10.09 -14.71
CA PHE A 152 -5.13 -11.01 -14.17
C PHE A 152 -6.45 -10.26 -13.90
N ARG A 153 -7.54 -10.99 -13.56
CA ARG A 153 -8.86 -10.40 -13.30
C ARG A 153 -9.33 -10.58 -11.87
N ASP A 154 -9.06 -11.72 -11.26
CA ASP A 154 -9.55 -12.03 -9.92
C ASP A 154 -8.40 -12.13 -8.91
N SER A 155 -7.44 -13.00 -9.18
CA SER A 155 -6.27 -13.22 -8.33
C SER A 155 -5.07 -13.70 -9.14
N TYR A 156 -3.89 -13.54 -8.57
CA TYR A 156 -2.63 -14.01 -9.13
C TYR A 156 -1.68 -14.41 -8.00
N SER A 157 -1.12 -15.61 -8.07
CA SER A 157 -0.13 -16.09 -7.11
C SER A 157 1.27 -15.89 -7.70
N LEU A 158 2.05 -15.00 -7.09
CA LEU A 158 3.42 -14.69 -7.51
C LEU A 158 4.40 -15.48 -6.65
N PRO A 159 5.20 -16.40 -7.24
CA PRO A 159 6.16 -17.18 -6.47
C PRO A 159 7.13 -16.29 -5.68
N PHE A 160 7.31 -16.59 -4.40
CA PHE A 160 8.23 -15.91 -3.50
C PHE A 160 8.75 -16.87 -2.45
N ARG A 161 10.08 -17.11 -2.43
CA ARG A 161 10.73 -18.09 -1.58
C ARG A 161 10.12 -19.51 -1.75
N GLU A 162 9.78 -20.17 -0.63
CA GLU A 162 9.12 -21.50 -0.65
C GLU A 162 7.58 -21.37 -0.74
N GLY A 163 7.03 -20.16 -0.81
CA GLY A 163 5.60 -19.84 -0.89
C GLY A 163 5.27 -18.88 -2.01
N SER A 164 4.38 -17.96 -1.74
CA SER A 164 3.89 -17.00 -2.73
C SER A 164 3.43 -15.68 -2.10
N ILE A 165 3.37 -14.65 -2.94
CA ILE A 165 2.63 -13.43 -2.67
C ILE A 165 1.30 -13.55 -3.41
N GLU A 166 0.20 -13.50 -2.66
CA GLU A 166 -1.14 -13.58 -3.20
C GLU A 166 -1.65 -12.18 -3.55
N LEU A 167 -1.85 -11.91 -4.84
CA LEU A 167 -2.44 -10.67 -5.34
C LEU A 167 -3.94 -10.88 -5.53
N GLY A 168 -4.76 -10.02 -4.93
CA GLY A 168 -6.21 -10.12 -5.02
C GLY A 168 -6.85 -8.82 -5.49
N TYR A 169 -7.91 -8.94 -6.29
CA TYR A 169 -8.66 -7.82 -6.83
C TYR A 169 -9.61 -7.22 -5.78
N LEU A 170 -9.70 -5.89 -5.78
CA LEU A 170 -10.62 -5.11 -4.95
C LEU A 170 -11.64 -4.42 -5.87
N LEU A 171 -12.83 -4.98 -5.94
CA LEU A 171 -13.87 -4.58 -6.88
C LEU A 171 -14.32 -3.14 -6.69
N HIS A 172 -14.06 -2.27 -7.69
CA HIS A 172 -14.51 -0.87 -7.74
C HIS A 172 -14.22 -0.08 -6.46
N ALA A 173 -12.99 -0.14 -5.93
CA ALA A 173 -12.64 0.53 -4.68
C ALA A 173 -12.15 1.97 -4.91
N HIS A 174 -10.85 2.25 -4.87
CA HIS A 174 -10.28 3.54 -5.24
C HIS A 174 -10.40 3.79 -6.76
N THR A 175 -10.10 2.74 -7.55
CA THR A 175 -10.36 2.61 -9.00
C THR A 175 -11.08 1.28 -9.27
N ASP A 176 -11.31 0.92 -10.53
CA ASP A 176 -11.80 -0.41 -10.90
C ASP A 176 -10.66 -1.40 -11.24
N GLY A 177 -9.44 -1.05 -10.94
CA GLY A 177 -8.26 -1.87 -11.19
C GLY A 177 -7.42 -2.15 -9.95
N ASP A 178 -7.95 -1.90 -8.76
CA ASP A 178 -7.19 -1.99 -7.51
C ASP A 178 -6.91 -3.44 -7.10
N ILE A 179 -5.70 -3.65 -6.58
CA ILE A 179 -5.31 -4.93 -5.99
C ILE A 179 -4.59 -4.72 -4.66
N TYR A 180 -4.61 -5.76 -3.84
CA TYR A 180 -3.76 -5.89 -2.66
C TYR A 180 -2.71 -6.99 -2.89
N ALA A 181 -1.70 -7.03 -2.01
CA ALA A 181 -0.75 -8.14 -1.95
C ALA A 181 -0.67 -8.69 -0.52
N TRP A 182 -0.86 -10.00 -0.40
CA TRP A 182 -0.81 -10.74 0.86
C TRP A 182 0.37 -11.71 0.85
N PHE A 183 1.17 -11.69 1.90
CA PHE A 183 2.29 -12.60 2.15
C PHE A 183 1.89 -13.58 3.26
N PRO A 184 1.31 -14.73 2.94
CA PRO A 184 0.76 -15.65 3.94
C PRO A 184 1.79 -16.10 4.98
N GLU A 185 3.00 -16.47 4.53
CA GLU A 185 4.05 -17.01 5.37
C GLU A 185 4.67 -15.95 6.29
N GLN A 186 4.70 -14.67 5.85
CA GLN A 186 5.27 -13.58 6.63
C GLN A 186 4.21 -12.80 7.39
N ASN A 187 2.92 -13.10 7.15
CA ASN A 187 1.78 -12.41 7.75
C ASN A 187 1.81 -10.89 7.52
N ILE A 188 2.15 -10.49 6.27
CA ILE A 188 2.26 -9.09 5.85
C ILE A 188 1.22 -8.82 4.77
N LEU A 189 0.43 -7.75 4.96
CA LEU A 189 -0.53 -7.24 3.99
C LEU A 189 -0.06 -5.89 3.45
N PHE A 190 0.09 -5.78 2.12
CA PHE A 190 0.16 -4.50 1.42
C PHE A 190 -1.23 -4.19 0.86
N THR A 191 -1.84 -3.10 1.32
CA THR A 191 -3.28 -2.86 1.13
C THR A 191 -3.65 -2.36 -0.26
N GLY A 192 -2.66 -2.01 -1.09
CA GLY A 192 -2.95 -1.19 -2.28
C GLY A 192 -3.53 0.18 -1.91
N PRO A 193 -4.23 0.86 -2.82
CA PRO A 193 -4.57 2.28 -2.69
C PRO A 193 -5.72 2.57 -1.73
N ILE A 194 -6.39 1.56 -1.16
CA ILE A 194 -7.63 1.75 -0.40
C ILE A 194 -7.42 2.07 1.08
N VAL A 195 -6.17 2.05 1.58
CA VAL A 195 -5.84 2.41 2.96
C VAL A 195 -4.75 3.46 2.99
N ARG A 196 -5.02 4.57 3.63
CA ARG A 196 -4.05 5.58 4.03
C ARG A 196 -4.09 5.73 5.55
N ALA A 197 -2.93 5.97 6.17
CA ALA A 197 -2.82 6.20 7.62
C ALA A 197 -2.27 7.61 7.94
N ASP A 198 -2.35 8.52 6.98
CA ASP A 198 -1.84 9.90 7.05
C ASP A 198 -2.80 10.95 6.52
N ASP A 199 -3.80 10.55 5.73
CA ASP A 199 -4.78 11.44 5.10
C ASP A 199 -6.05 10.66 4.72
N TRP A 200 -7.09 11.38 4.32
CA TRP A 200 -8.32 10.82 3.78
C TRP A 200 -8.05 10.03 2.49
N ASN A 201 -8.67 8.85 2.38
CA ASN A 201 -8.63 8.10 1.14
C ASN A 201 -9.25 8.91 -0.01
N ALA A 202 -8.85 8.61 -1.24
CA ALA A 202 -9.49 9.12 -2.43
C ALA A 202 -10.39 8.05 -3.06
N VAL A 203 -11.41 8.49 -3.81
CA VAL A 203 -12.22 7.65 -4.68
C VAL A 203 -12.17 8.26 -6.07
N ASP A 204 -11.58 7.58 -7.02
CA ASP A 204 -11.49 8.08 -8.39
C ASP A 204 -12.69 7.63 -9.22
N GLU A 205 -13.74 8.45 -9.21
CA GLU A 205 -14.96 8.20 -10.00
C GLU A 205 -14.69 8.16 -11.51
N SER A 206 -13.60 8.78 -11.99
CA SER A 206 -13.26 8.82 -13.42
C SER A 206 -12.76 7.45 -13.93
N SER A 207 -12.22 6.63 -13.05
CA SER A 207 -11.85 5.23 -13.30
C SER A 207 -12.72 4.24 -12.53
N ASN A 208 -14.02 4.55 -12.41
CA ASN A 208 -15.05 3.71 -11.82
C ASN A 208 -14.84 3.35 -10.33
N GLY A 209 -14.07 4.16 -9.58
CA GLY A 209 -13.95 4.04 -8.14
C GLY A 209 -15.30 4.29 -7.46
N PHE A 210 -15.57 3.55 -6.37
CA PHE A 210 -16.81 3.60 -5.63
C PHE A 210 -16.57 3.44 -4.13
N VAL A 211 -17.10 4.36 -3.34
CA VAL A 211 -16.91 4.32 -1.87
C VAL A 211 -17.46 3.05 -1.23
N GLY A 212 -18.54 2.48 -1.76
CA GLY A 212 -19.08 1.20 -1.29
C GLY A 212 -18.13 0.03 -1.59
N GLY A 213 -17.56 -0.01 -2.79
CA GLY A 213 -16.53 -1.00 -3.14
C GLY A 213 -15.26 -0.84 -2.31
N MET A 214 -14.89 0.39 -1.93
CA MET A 214 -13.81 0.62 -0.97
C MET A 214 -14.14 -0.01 0.39
N MET A 215 -15.39 0.11 0.87
CA MET A 215 -15.82 -0.53 2.13
C MET A 215 -15.76 -2.06 2.03
N ASP A 216 -16.26 -2.64 0.93
CA ASP A 216 -16.18 -4.09 0.67
C ASP A 216 -14.73 -4.56 0.63
N GLY A 217 -13.84 -3.77 0.01
CA GLY A 217 -12.40 -4.00 0.00
C GLY A 217 -11.79 -3.99 1.40
N LEU A 218 -12.10 -3.00 2.24
CA LEU A 218 -11.62 -2.93 3.62
C LEU A 218 -12.06 -4.15 4.44
N HIS A 219 -13.31 -4.61 4.28
CA HIS A 219 -13.78 -5.84 4.92
C HIS A 219 -13.06 -7.09 4.40
N THR A 220 -12.78 -7.15 3.10
CA THR A 220 -11.99 -8.23 2.49
C THR A 220 -10.59 -8.28 3.10
N LEU A 221 -9.90 -7.14 3.21
CA LEU A 221 -8.58 -7.05 3.82
C LEU A 221 -8.59 -7.44 5.30
N ASN A 222 -9.63 -7.01 6.04
CA ASN A 222 -9.78 -7.37 7.45
C ASN A 222 -9.92 -8.88 7.69
N ALA A 223 -10.54 -9.59 6.73
CA ALA A 223 -10.71 -11.03 6.82
C ALA A 223 -9.42 -11.82 6.57
N LEU A 224 -8.40 -11.23 5.93
CA LEU A 224 -7.10 -11.85 5.68
C LEU A 224 -6.18 -11.80 6.89
N ILE A 225 -6.30 -10.75 7.73
CA ILE A 225 -5.33 -10.43 8.78
C ILE A 225 -5.73 -11.00 10.15
N ASN A 226 -4.74 -11.25 10.98
CA ASN A 226 -4.88 -11.67 12.38
C ASN A 226 -4.11 -10.74 13.32
N ALA A 227 -4.11 -11.02 14.64
CA ALA A 227 -3.52 -10.14 15.65
C ALA A 227 -2.02 -9.87 15.45
N ASP A 228 -1.31 -10.77 14.79
CA ASP A 228 0.13 -10.66 14.56
C ASP A 228 0.48 -10.11 13.16
N SER A 229 -0.54 -9.73 12.36
CA SER A 229 -0.33 -9.23 11.01
C SER A 229 0.27 -7.83 11.00
N VAL A 230 1.18 -7.63 10.05
CA VAL A 230 1.73 -6.31 9.69
C VAL A 230 0.96 -5.80 8.47
N VAL A 231 0.38 -4.61 8.58
CA VAL A 231 -0.40 -3.99 7.50
C VAL A 231 0.32 -2.75 7.00
N VAL A 232 0.71 -2.78 5.74
CA VAL A 232 1.38 -1.66 5.06
C VAL A 232 0.34 -0.91 4.22
N PRO A 233 -0.07 0.29 4.63
CA PRO A 233 -1.01 1.12 3.87
C PRO A 233 -0.32 1.76 2.66
N ALA A 234 -1.10 2.30 1.73
CA ALA A 234 -0.58 3.08 0.59
C ALA A 234 0.24 4.30 1.03
N ALA A 235 -0.06 4.87 2.19
CA ALA A 235 0.71 5.96 2.76
C ALA A 235 0.53 6.05 4.28
N GLY A 236 1.48 6.71 4.95
CA GLY A 236 1.51 6.85 6.40
C GLY A 236 2.18 5.67 7.09
N LYS A 237 1.96 5.56 8.39
CA LYS A 237 2.65 4.55 9.22
C LYS A 237 2.13 3.13 8.95
N VAL A 238 3.02 2.16 9.09
CA VAL A 238 2.67 0.73 9.15
C VAL A 238 1.75 0.49 10.35
N LEU A 239 0.73 -0.34 10.15
CA LEU A 239 -0.31 -0.62 11.14
C LEU A 239 -0.20 -2.08 11.62
N ASP A 240 -0.71 -2.32 12.80
CA ASP A 240 -1.16 -3.63 13.25
C ASP A 240 -2.66 -3.81 12.94
N LYS A 241 -3.19 -4.99 13.26
CA LYS A 241 -4.62 -5.27 13.08
C LYS A 241 -5.51 -4.28 13.82
N ALA A 242 -5.17 -3.90 15.04
CA ALA A 242 -5.99 -2.98 15.85
C ALA A 242 -6.04 -1.57 15.22
N GLY A 243 -4.91 -1.09 14.70
CA GLY A 243 -4.83 0.16 13.94
C GLY A 243 -5.67 0.11 12.66
N PHE A 244 -5.61 -1.02 11.92
CA PHE A 244 -6.44 -1.23 10.73
C PHE A 244 -7.93 -1.26 11.06
N GLU A 245 -8.34 -2.01 12.10
CA GLU A 245 -9.75 -2.09 12.55
C GLU A 245 -10.28 -0.74 13.04
N THR A 246 -9.42 0.12 13.60
CA THR A 246 -9.78 1.49 13.95
C THR A 246 -10.14 2.31 12.71
N LEU A 247 -9.33 2.22 11.64
CA LEU A 247 -9.62 2.88 10.37
C LEU A 247 -10.87 2.31 9.71
N LEU A 248 -11.00 0.98 9.65
CA LEU A 248 -12.19 0.32 9.11
C LEU A 248 -13.47 0.80 9.82
N SER A 249 -13.46 0.83 11.16
CA SER A 249 -14.61 1.27 11.95
C SER A 249 -14.95 2.74 11.70
N MET A 250 -13.94 3.59 11.58
CA MET A 250 -14.12 5.01 11.25
C MET A 250 -14.75 5.18 9.85
N TYR A 251 -14.20 4.52 8.82
CA TYR A 251 -14.74 4.61 7.47
C TYR A 251 -16.13 3.98 7.36
N GLN A 252 -16.43 2.90 8.09
CA GLN A 252 -17.77 2.32 8.15
C GLN A 252 -18.78 3.32 8.71
N GLY A 253 -18.48 3.95 9.83
CA GLY A 253 -19.36 4.96 10.42
C GLY A 253 -19.57 6.16 9.50
N LEU A 254 -18.51 6.58 8.78
CA LEU A 254 -18.58 7.66 7.82
C LEU A 254 -19.41 7.29 6.59
N PHE A 255 -19.22 6.07 6.06
CA PHE A 255 -20.03 5.54 4.96
C PHE A 255 -21.51 5.48 5.32
N ASP A 256 -21.85 4.94 6.50
CA ASP A 256 -23.24 4.86 6.97
C ASP A 256 -23.87 6.26 7.09
N ALA A 257 -23.12 7.24 7.60
CA ALA A 257 -23.58 8.62 7.68
C ALA A 257 -23.78 9.25 6.29
N MET A 258 -22.90 8.98 5.33
CA MET A 258 -23.08 9.42 3.94
C MET A 258 -24.32 8.82 3.29
N VAL A 259 -24.61 7.52 3.54
CA VAL A 259 -25.82 6.84 3.07
C VAL A 259 -27.07 7.50 3.67
N GLU A 260 -27.05 7.89 4.94
CA GLU A 260 -28.19 8.62 5.55
C GLU A 260 -28.41 10.00 4.92
N GLU A 261 -27.36 10.74 4.55
CA GLU A 261 -27.50 12.00 3.83
C GLU A 261 -28.12 11.79 2.43
N LEU A 262 -27.72 10.71 1.73
CA LEU A 262 -28.34 10.32 0.46
C LEU A 262 -29.83 9.95 0.60
N ARG A 263 -30.20 9.25 1.69
CA ARG A 263 -31.63 8.90 1.98
C ARG A 263 -32.49 10.13 2.23
N LYS A 264 -31.91 11.20 2.77
CA LYS A 264 -32.57 12.51 2.90
C LYS A 264 -32.70 13.27 1.57
N ALA A 265 -32.17 12.70 0.47
CA ALA A 265 -32.06 13.31 -0.85
C ALA A 265 -31.23 14.61 -0.86
N HIS A 266 -30.24 14.71 0.02
CA HIS A 266 -29.31 15.83 0.04
C HIS A 266 -28.42 15.82 -1.20
N SER A 267 -28.06 17.04 -1.67
CA SER A 267 -27.06 17.26 -2.71
C SER A 267 -25.63 17.05 -2.16
N ALA A 268 -24.63 17.08 -3.04
CA ALA A 268 -23.23 17.07 -2.63
C ALA A 268 -22.90 18.26 -1.71
N GLU A 269 -23.42 19.45 -2.05
CA GLU A 269 -23.20 20.68 -1.27
C GLU A 269 -23.85 20.54 0.13
N GLU A 270 -25.05 19.99 0.23
CA GLU A 270 -25.75 19.77 1.51
C GLU A 270 -25.01 18.72 2.35
N MET A 271 -24.45 17.66 1.74
CA MET A 271 -23.58 16.70 2.43
C MET A 271 -22.31 17.35 2.98
N LEU A 272 -21.66 18.23 2.19
CA LEU A 272 -20.49 18.98 2.66
C LEU A 272 -20.83 19.92 3.83
N VAL A 273 -22.00 20.56 3.80
CA VAL A 273 -22.49 21.39 4.92
C VAL A 273 -22.78 20.54 6.15
N ALA A 274 -23.43 19.39 6.00
CA ALA A 274 -23.68 18.44 7.08
C ALA A 274 -22.38 17.91 7.69
N ASN A 275 -21.36 17.72 6.84
CA ASN A 275 -20.02 17.28 7.20
C ASN A 275 -20.01 16.09 8.18
N PRO A 276 -20.39 14.88 7.70
CA PRO A 276 -20.43 13.68 8.56
C PRO A 276 -19.05 13.28 9.11
N ALA A 277 -17.97 13.80 8.52
CA ALA A 277 -16.60 13.57 9.00
C ALA A 277 -16.15 14.53 10.11
N ARG A 278 -17.03 15.46 10.55
CA ARG A 278 -16.66 16.47 11.53
C ARG A 278 -16.12 15.88 12.83
N GLY A 279 -14.89 16.25 13.18
CA GLY A 279 -14.22 15.80 14.40
C GLY A 279 -13.55 14.41 14.29
N LEU A 280 -13.65 13.76 13.14
CA LEU A 280 -12.86 12.57 12.83
C LEU A 280 -11.49 12.99 12.32
N MET A 281 -10.43 12.30 12.76
CA MET A 281 -9.04 12.47 12.28
C MET A 281 -8.65 13.96 12.08
N PRO A 282 -8.68 14.80 13.12
CA PRO A 282 -8.42 16.23 12.98
C PRO A 282 -7.03 16.53 12.42
N GLU A 283 -6.08 15.63 12.58
CA GLU A 283 -4.72 15.70 12.04
C GLU A 283 -4.66 15.51 10.51
N TRP A 284 -5.70 14.94 9.89
CA TRP A 284 -5.79 14.75 8.43
C TRP A 284 -6.41 15.95 7.72
N GLY A 285 -6.82 16.96 8.46
CA GLY A 285 -7.43 18.15 7.90
C GLY A 285 -8.85 17.93 7.37
N SER A 286 -9.20 18.60 6.25
CA SER A 286 -10.56 18.55 5.70
C SER A 286 -10.86 17.24 4.96
N ALA A 287 -11.99 16.61 5.30
CA ALA A 287 -12.53 15.46 4.58
C ALA A 287 -13.34 15.86 3.30
N GLU A 288 -13.39 17.14 2.96
CA GLU A 288 -14.26 17.66 1.89
C GLU A 288 -14.07 16.91 0.57
N ARG A 289 -12.82 16.67 0.18
CA ARG A 289 -12.50 15.90 -1.04
C ARG A 289 -13.06 14.47 -0.99
N PHE A 290 -12.88 13.77 0.11
CA PHE A 290 -13.39 12.41 0.28
C PHE A 290 -14.92 12.37 0.22
N LEU A 291 -15.58 13.32 0.91
CA LEU A 291 -17.05 13.42 0.92
C LEU A 291 -17.63 13.73 -0.46
N ASP A 292 -17.02 14.68 -1.20
CA ASP A 292 -17.47 15.03 -2.56
C ASP A 292 -17.27 13.85 -3.55
N GLN A 293 -16.09 13.25 -3.56
CA GLN A 293 -15.79 12.10 -4.42
C GLN A 293 -16.68 10.89 -4.06
N GLY A 294 -16.81 10.60 -2.76
CA GLY A 294 -17.66 9.51 -2.29
C GLY A 294 -19.12 9.71 -2.68
N PHE A 295 -19.66 10.93 -2.51
CA PHE A 295 -21.01 11.26 -2.93
C PHE A 295 -21.21 11.04 -4.44
N ARG A 296 -20.29 11.54 -5.26
CA ARG A 296 -20.37 11.38 -6.73
C ARG A 296 -20.28 9.93 -7.16
N SER A 297 -19.47 9.12 -6.47
CA SER A 297 -19.29 7.72 -6.77
C SER A 297 -20.59 6.91 -6.62
N PHE A 298 -21.49 7.27 -5.69
CA PHE A 298 -22.82 6.64 -5.58
C PHE A 298 -23.64 6.83 -6.87
N TYR A 299 -23.62 8.02 -7.45
CA TYR A 299 -24.35 8.29 -8.70
C TYR A 299 -23.72 7.61 -9.91
N GLY A 300 -22.38 7.57 -9.96
CA GLY A 300 -21.63 6.83 -10.98
C GLY A 300 -22.01 5.34 -10.98
N HIS A 301 -21.96 4.74 -9.82
CA HIS A 301 -22.31 3.32 -9.62
C HIS A 301 -23.78 3.02 -9.98
N LEU A 302 -24.73 3.85 -9.53
CA LEU A 302 -26.15 3.68 -9.87
C LEU A 302 -26.44 3.79 -11.37
N ARG A 303 -25.67 4.60 -12.11
CA ARG A 303 -25.81 4.68 -13.57
C ARG A 303 -25.29 3.44 -14.27
N SER A 304 -24.13 2.94 -13.87
CA SER A 304 -23.52 1.74 -14.45
C SER A 304 -24.39 0.50 -14.24
N THR A 305 -24.98 0.32 -13.05
CA THR A 305 -25.83 -0.82 -12.71
C THR A 305 -27.21 -0.78 -13.38
N ARG A 306 -27.76 0.42 -13.66
CA ARG A 306 -29.05 0.54 -14.38
C ARG A 306 -28.95 0.17 -15.86
N HIS A 307 -27.78 0.26 -16.48
CA HIS A 307 -27.62 -0.12 -17.89
C HIS A 307 -27.48 -1.65 -18.11
N VAL A 308 -27.18 -2.41 -17.07
CA VAL A 308 -27.09 -3.88 -17.14
C VAL A 308 -28.48 -4.56 -17.07
N GLY A 309 -29.52 -3.84 -16.65
CA GLY A 309 -30.88 -4.34 -16.51
C GLY A 309 -31.80 -4.17 -17.73
N VAL A 310 -31.31 -3.63 -18.84
CA VAL A 310 -32.10 -3.40 -20.06
C VAL A 310 -31.38 -4.01 -21.26
N MET A 311 -31.33 -5.34 -21.30
CA MET A 311 -31.23 -6.04 -22.59
C MET A 311 -32.45 -6.95 -22.72
N PRO A 312 -33.16 -6.89 -23.84
CA PRO A 312 -34.39 -7.65 -24.10
C PRO A 312 -34.13 -9.13 -24.25
#